data_15b1799dd348b4d3d49528d56d41ac6b
#
_entry.id   15b1799dd348b4d3d49528d56d41ac6b
#
_cell.length_a   1.000
_cell.length_b   1.000
_cell.length_c   1.000
_cell.angle_alpha   90.00
_cell.angle_beta   90.00
_cell.angle_gamma   90.00
#
_symmetry.space_group_name_H-M   'P 1'
#
loop_
_entity.id
_entity.type
_entity.pdbx_description
1 polymer ?
#
loop_
_entity_poly.entity_id
_entity_poly.type
_entity_poly.pdbx_seq_one_letter_code
_entity_poly.pdbx_strand_id
1 'polypeptide(L)'
;MSTLAHTVLVRVPSALHDPVRLFHGAAIERPEWEALSLLERRRLFVRARYGALASECVVSGTSAAALWGLPDFDAADWRLHVIDIRLDKTHTGRGVVRHTGRIRNGERVVIEGIPTTSLERTVLDIARRQSFTHAVVVLDHVLRFDMLRREGLAGALEALGRVRGCRQAAAAIAFADARAESPGESISRVTAHLLGIPAPELQHEFETPRGRFRTDFWWPDAGVIGEFDGRLKYEDPRALWDEKNREDALRRLPEVRGFARWTMREAADARALAAVLSSAGLPVLRAAPISARRQPGS
;
A
#
# COMPACT_ATOMS: atom_id res chain seq x y z
N MET A 1 13.95 9.02 -12.76
CA MET A 1 13.00 10.16 -12.79
C MET A 1 12.41 10.20 -14.20
N SER A 2 11.32 9.49 -14.41
CA SER A 2 10.64 9.47 -15.71
C SER A 2 9.79 10.73 -15.84
N THR A 3 10.09 11.49 -16.87
CA THR A 3 9.41 12.74 -17.22
C THR A 3 8.01 12.37 -17.74
N LEU A 4 7.02 12.35 -16.87
CA LEU A 4 5.60 12.37 -17.25
C LEU A 4 5.28 13.78 -17.80
N ALA A 5 5.93 14.11 -18.92
CA ALA A 5 5.61 15.29 -19.68
C ALA A 5 4.22 15.09 -20.32
N HIS A 6 3.24 15.82 -19.76
CA HIS A 6 2.05 16.26 -20.47
C HIS A 6 1.18 15.17 -21.13
N THR A 7 0.68 14.21 -20.34
CA THR A 7 -0.49 13.46 -20.80
C THR A 7 -1.64 14.44 -20.85
N VAL A 8 -1.96 14.93 -22.01
CA VAL A 8 -3.06 15.86 -22.26
C VAL A 8 -4.36 15.12 -21.96
N LEU A 9 -4.99 15.47 -20.86
CA LEU A 9 -6.35 15.05 -20.59
C LEU A 9 -7.26 15.73 -21.58
N VAL A 10 -7.57 15.03 -22.63
CA VAL A 10 -8.49 15.52 -23.62
C VAL A 10 -9.92 15.40 -23.07
N ARG A 11 -10.64 16.51 -22.96
CA ARG A 11 -12.13 16.48 -22.89
C ARG A 11 -12.58 15.69 -24.09
N VAL A 12 -13.39 14.62 -23.90
CA VAL A 12 -13.79 13.67 -24.94
C VAL A 12 -13.99 14.37 -26.29
N PRO A 13 -12.99 14.51 -27.11
CA PRO A 13 -13.21 14.85 -28.51
C PRO A 13 -13.54 13.56 -29.23
N SER A 14 -14.36 13.68 -30.25
CA SER A 14 -14.57 12.70 -31.31
C SER A 14 -13.31 12.17 -32.01
N ALA A 15 -12.15 12.51 -31.50
CA ALA A 15 -10.82 12.20 -32.05
C ALA A 15 -10.05 11.06 -31.33
N LEU A 16 -10.56 10.53 -30.20
CA LEU A 16 -9.95 9.36 -29.56
C LEU A 16 -10.47 8.09 -30.25
N HIS A 17 -9.55 7.19 -30.63
CA HIS A 17 -9.90 5.95 -31.33
C HIS A 17 -10.45 4.88 -30.38
N ASP A 18 -9.84 4.71 -29.20
CA ASP A 18 -10.24 3.73 -28.20
C ASP A 18 -10.18 4.33 -26.78
N PRO A 19 -11.16 5.18 -26.42
CA PRO A 19 -11.11 5.94 -25.17
C PRO A 19 -11.42 5.10 -23.95
N VAL A 20 -10.55 5.12 -22.96
CA VAL A 20 -10.85 4.74 -21.57
C VAL A 20 -11.41 5.95 -20.85
N ARG A 21 -12.70 5.89 -20.49
CA ARG A 21 -13.37 6.98 -19.77
C ARG A 21 -12.95 6.99 -18.30
N LEU A 22 -12.37 8.09 -17.84
CA LEU A 22 -12.04 8.30 -16.44
C LEU A 22 -13.28 8.78 -15.65
N PHE A 23 -13.99 9.74 -16.21
CA PHE A 23 -15.29 10.25 -15.73
C PHE A 23 -15.98 11.05 -16.83
N HIS A 24 -17.18 11.62 -16.56
CA HIS A 24 -17.88 12.43 -17.57
C HIS A 24 -17.02 13.64 -17.97
N GLY A 25 -16.67 13.73 -19.24
CA GLY A 25 -15.86 14.80 -19.82
C GLY A 25 -14.34 14.58 -19.78
N ALA A 26 -13.85 13.41 -19.31
CA ALA A 26 -12.43 13.07 -19.35
C ALA A 26 -12.18 11.63 -19.76
N ALA A 27 -11.29 11.44 -20.72
CA ALA A 27 -10.86 10.14 -21.24
C ALA A 27 -9.38 10.18 -21.64
N ILE A 28 -8.79 9.01 -21.82
CA ILE A 28 -7.43 8.77 -22.29
C ILE A 28 -7.46 7.63 -23.30
N GLU A 29 -6.52 7.58 -24.26
CA GLU A 29 -6.37 6.43 -25.16
C GLU A 29 -6.03 5.16 -24.38
N ARG A 30 -6.61 4.02 -24.79
CA ARG A 30 -6.39 2.73 -24.12
C ARG A 30 -4.93 2.32 -24.06
N PRO A 31 -4.12 2.39 -25.16
CA PRO A 31 -2.71 2.02 -25.08
C PRO A 31 -1.93 2.86 -24.05
N GLU A 32 -2.21 4.17 -23.97
CA GLU A 32 -1.60 5.05 -22.97
C GLU A 32 -2.01 4.65 -21.55
N TRP A 33 -3.29 4.36 -21.34
CA TRP A 33 -3.80 3.90 -20.05
C TRP A 33 -3.19 2.57 -19.62
N GLU A 34 -3.07 1.62 -20.53
CA GLU A 34 -2.53 0.28 -20.25
C GLU A 34 -1.04 0.30 -19.93
N ALA A 35 -0.29 1.24 -20.51
CA ALA A 35 1.12 1.47 -20.22
C ALA A 35 1.37 2.04 -18.80
N LEU A 36 0.37 2.65 -18.18
CA LEU A 36 0.50 3.22 -16.85
C LEU A 36 0.40 2.15 -15.75
N SER A 37 1.26 2.24 -14.74
CA SER A 37 1.10 1.52 -13.48
C SER A 37 -0.17 1.95 -12.75
N LEU A 38 -0.63 1.17 -11.77
CA LEU A 38 -1.81 1.51 -10.97
C LEU A 38 -1.66 2.88 -10.29
N LEU A 39 -0.49 3.17 -9.73
CA LEU A 39 -0.20 4.45 -9.08
C LEU A 39 -0.28 5.62 -10.06
N GLU A 40 0.30 5.47 -11.25
CA GLU A 40 0.25 6.48 -12.29
C GLU A 40 -1.18 6.73 -12.77
N ARG A 41 -1.98 5.68 -12.96
CA ARG A 41 -3.42 5.79 -13.27
C ARG A 41 -4.17 6.56 -12.19
N ARG A 42 -3.90 6.28 -10.91
CA ARG A 42 -4.48 7.00 -9.77
C ARG A 42 -4.09 8.47 -9.78
N ARG A 43 -2.82 8.76 -9.95
CA ARG A 43 -2.30 10.13 -9.99
C ARG A 43 -2.93 10.92 -11.15
N LEU A 44 -3.01 10.31 -12.33
CA LEU A 44 -3.67 10.89 -13.49
C LEU A 44 -5.15 11.20 -13.20
N PHE A 45 -5.89 10.22 -12.64
CA PHE A 45 -7.29 10.40 -12.27
C PHE A 45 -7.46 11.57 -11.28
N VAL A 46 -6.65 11.63 -10.22
CA VAL A 46 -6.72 12.70 -9.20
C VAL A 46 -6.50 14.06 -9.85
N ARG A 47 -5.48 14.21 -10.69
CA ARG A 47 -5.17 15.45 -11.41
C ARG A 47 -6.32 15.89 -12.30
N ALA A 48 -6.84 14.97 -13.10
CA ALA A 48 -7.95 15.21 -14.00
C ALA A 48 -9.20 15.65 -13.24
N ARG A 49 -9.53 14.89 -12.20
CA ARG A 49 -10.75 15.12 -11.44
C ARG A 49 -10.68 16.41 -10.63
N TYR A 50 -9.50 16.74 -10.08
CA TYR A 50 -9.29 18.00 -9.38
C TYR A 50 -9.41 19.20 -10.33
N GLY A 51 -8.81 19.15 -11.53
CA GLY A 51 -8.92 20.19 -12.54
C GLY A 51 -10.36 20.45 -13.02
N ALA A 52 -11.26 19.47 -12.87
CA ALA A 52 -12.68 19.61 -13.18
C ALA A 52 -13.52 20.14 -12.00
N LEU A 53 -12.91 20.42 -10.83
CA LEU A 53 -13.63 21.02 -9.70
C LEU A 53 -13.78 22.52 -9.87
N ALA A 54 -15.00 23.01 -9.61
CA ALA A 54 -15.29 24.44 -9.64
C ALA A 54 -14.95 25.18 -8.33
N SER A 55 -14.36 24.49 -7.37
CA SER A 55 -14.12 25.07 -6.02
C SER A 55 -12.74 24.69 -5.49
N GLU A 56 -12.10 25.63 -4.80
CA GLU A 56 -10.85 25.37 -4.09
C GLU A 56 -11.09 24.43 -2.92
N CYS A 57 -10.44 23.26 -2.99
CA CYS A 57 -10.41 22.25 -1.94
C CYS A 57 -8.98 21.75 -1.80
N VAL A 58 -8.67 21.09 -0.68
CA VAL A 58 -7.36 20.46 -0.45
C VAL A 58 -7.49 18.95 -0.70
N VAL A 59 -6.74 18.41 -1.65
CA VAL A 59 -6.70 16.96 -1.91
C VAL A 59 -6.19 16.24 -0.66
N SER A 60 -6.84 15.13 -0.27
CA SER A 60 -6.59 14.45 1.00
C SER A 60 -6.71 12.93 0.89
N GLY A 61 -6.36 12.21 1.96
CA GLY A 61 -6.51 10.76 2.06
C GLY A 61 -5.81 10.01 0.94
N THR A 62 -6.46 8.99 0.38
CA THR A 62 -5.89 8.15 -0.69
C THR A 62 -5.58 8.94 -1.97
N SER A 63 -6.34 10.02 -2.25
CA SER A 63 -6.03 10.89 -3.38
C SER A 63 -4.74 11.71 -3.17
N ALA A 64 -4.50 12.21 -1.96
CA ALA A 64 -3.24 12.84 -1.61
C ALA A 64 -2.08 11.84 -1.64
N ALA A 65 -2.31 10.62 -1.14
CA ALA A 65 -1.32 9.53 -1.21
C ALA A 65 -0.84 9.26 -2.64
N ALA A 66 -1.76 9.23 -3.59
CA ALA A 66 -1.41 9.07 -5.00
C ALA A 66 -0.52 10.21 -5.52
N LEU A 67 -0.79 11.46 -5.14
CA LEU A 67 0.07 12.60 -5.51
C LEU A 67 1.45 12.53 -4.84
N TRP A 68 1.53 12.04 -3.60
CA TRP A 68 2.79 11.79 -2.90
C TRP A 68 3.57 10.59 -3.44
N GLY A 69 2.99 9.77 -4.32
CA GLY A 69 3.62 8.55 -4.83
C GLY A 69 3.59 7.38 -3.84
N LEU A 70 2.72 7.43 -2.83
CA LEU A 70 2.58 6.35 -1.85
C LEU A 70 1.89 5.13 -2.47
N PRO A 71 2.21 3.90 -2.03
CA PRO A 71 1.60 2.70 -2.55
C PRO A 71 0.09 2.68 -2.27
N ASP A 72 -0.68 2.35 -3.30
CA ASP A 72 -2.12 2.11 -3.22
C ASP A 72 -2.42 0.75 -3.83
N PHE A 73 -3.01 -0.15 -3.06
CA PHE A 73 -3.42 -1.48 -3.52
C PHE A 73 -4.94 -1.67 -3.49
N ASP A 74 -5.70 -0.70 -2.95
CA ASP A 74 -7.17 -0.71 -3.00
C ASP A 74 -7.65 -0.07 -4.31
N ALA A 75 -7.71 -0.90 -5.34
CA ALA A 75 -8.17 -0.48 -6.67
C ALA A 75 -9.68 -0.15 -6.73
N ALA A 76 -10.43 -0.33 -5.65
CA ALA A 76 -11.90 -0.24 -5.68
C ALA A 76 -12.43 1.19 -5.61
N ASP A 77 -11.74 2.11 -4.94
CA ASP A 77 -12.24 3.49 -4.76
C ASP A 77 -11.60 4.50 -5.72
N TRP A 78 -12.23 4.71 -6.87
CA TRP A 78 -11.85 5.72 -7.86
C TRP A 78 -12.50 7.09 -7.61
N ARG A 79 -12.75 7.46 -6.36
CA ARG A 79 -13.26 8.79 -6.02
C ARG A 79 -12.10 9.73 -5.67
N LEU A 80 -12.30 11.00 -6.01
CA LEU A 80 -11.40 12.06 -5.53
C LEU A 80 -11.77 12.43 -4.10
N HIS A 81 -10.82 12.33 -3.18
CA HIS A 81 -10.97 12.73 -1.79
C HIS A 81 -10.39 14.12 -1.56
N VAL A 82 -11.20 15.03 -1.07
CA VAL A 82 -10.77 16.41 -0.74
C VAL A 82 -11.30 16.83 0.63
N ILE A 83 -10.61 17.76 1.27
CA ILE A 83 -11.11 18.51 2.42
C ILE A 83 -11.69 19.83 1.91
N ASP A 84 -12.94 20.09 2.22
CA ASP A 84 -13.60 21.37 1.98
C ASP A 84 -13.96 22.00 3.33
N ILE A 85 -13.19 23.02 3.72
CA ILE A 85 -13.31 23.67 5.04
C ILE A 85 -14.64 24.42 5.24
N ARG A 86 -15.41 24.62 4.16
CA ARG A 86 -16.71 25.30 4.21
C ARG A 86 -17.85 24.38 4.57
N LEU A 87 -17.62 23.06 4.60
CA LEU A 87 -18.64 22.08 4.88
C LEU A 87 -18.69 21.71 6.37
N ASP A 88 -19.88 21.55 6.90
CA ASP A 88 -20.15 21.08 8.28
C ASP A 88 -20.20 19.57 8.35
N LYS A 89 -20.52 18.88 7.24
CA LYS A 89 -20.62 17.42 7.14
C LYS A 89 -20.01 16.91 5.85
N THR A 90 -19.51 15.66 5.89
CA THR A 90 -18.99 14.99 4.72
C THR A 90 -20.07 14.81 3.66
N HIS A 91 -19.74 15.12 2.43
CA HIS A 91 -20.64 15.01 1.28
C HIS A 91 -20.01 14.11 0.21
N THR A 92 -20.76 13.12 -0.29
CA THR A 92 -20.32 12.24 -1.36
C THR A 92 -21.21 12.44 -2.57
N GLY A 93 -20.62 12.70 -3.71
CA GLY A 93 -21.38 12.84 -4.96
C GLY A 93 -20.47 12.89 -6.19
N ARG A 94 -20.99 12.39 -7.32
CA ARG A 94 -20.36 12.48 -8.66
C ARG A 94 -18.86 12.12 -8.68
N GLY A 95 -18.44 11.06 -7.98
CA GLY A 95 -17.05 10.62 -7.96
C GLY A 95 -16.10 11.49 -7.12
N VAL A 96 -16.64 12.30 -6.21
CA VAL A 96 -15.87 13.12 -5.25
C VAL A 96 -16.42 12.90 -3.85
N VAL A 97 -15.52 12.70 -2.90
CA VAL A 97 -15.82 12.70 -1.47
C VAL A 97 -15.23 13.98 -0.86
N ARG A 98 -16.10 14.86 -0.43
CA ARG A 98 -15.73 16.10 0.26
C ARG A 98 -15.83 15.87 1.75
N HIS A 99 -14.69 15.76 2.39
CA HIS A 99 -14.60 15.62 3.83
C HIS A 99 -14.69 16.97 4.51
N THR A 100 -15.33 17.02 5.66
CA THR A 100 -15.18 18.15 6.58
C THR A 100 -13.81 18.04 7.23
N GLY A 101 -13.22 19.15 7.61
CA GLY A 101 -11.99 19.13 8.38
C GLY A 101 -11.34 20.51 8.46
N ARG A 102 -10.48 20.64 9.45
CA ARG A 102 -9.60 21.82 9.56
C ARG A 102 -8.25 21.48 8.97
N ILE A 103 -7.66 22.40 8.27
CA ILE A 103 -6.28 22.36 7.81
C ILE A 103 -5.49 23.32 8.69
N ARG A 104 -4.56 22.80 9.46
CA ARG A 104 -3.67 23.59 10.33
C ARG A 104 -2.53 24.18 9.50
N ASN A 105 -1.83 25.17 10.07
CA ASN A 105 -0.61 25.68 9.45
C ASN A 105 0.39 24.53 9.26
N GLY A 106 1.00 24.45 8.08
CA GLY A 106 1.93 23.38 7.70
C GLY A 106 1.26 22.07 7.19
N GLU A 107 -0.05 21.90 7.36
CA GLU A 107 -0.75 20.70 6.84
C GLU A 107 -1.18 20.82 5.36
N ARG A 108 -0.96 21.98 4.72
CA ARG A 108 -1.24 22.21 3.29
C ARG A 108 0.06 22.46 2.54
N VAL A 109 0.24 21.73 1.45
CA VAL A 109 1.32 21.91 0.47
C VAL A 109 0.73 22.00 -0.92
N VAL A 110 1.57 22.28 -1.91
CA VAL A 110 1.18 22.26 -3.33
C VAL A 110 2.04 21.22 -4.04
N ILE A 111 1.40 20.23 -4.66
CA ILE A 111 2.04 19.21 -5.49
C ILE A 111 1.54 19.39 -6.92
N GLU A 112 2.44 19.69 -7.85
CA GLU A 112 2.10 19.91 -9.27
C GLU A 112 0.96 20.91 -9.48
N GLY A 113 0.95 22.00 -8.69
CA GLY A 113 -0.10 23.03 -8.72
C GLY A 113 -1.39 22.67 -7.98
N ILE A 114 -1.49 21.49 -7.37
CA ILE A 114 -2.68 21.02 -6.65
C ILE A 114 -2.50 21.17 -5.15
N PRO A 115 -3.35 21.94 -4.47
CA PRO A 115 -3.38 22.00 -3.00
C PRO A 115 -3.67 20.62 -2.42
N THR A 116 -2.74 20.14 -1.59
CA THR A 116 -2.73 18.76 -1.09
C THR A 116 -2.39 18.77 0.40
N THR A 117 -2.87 17.81 1.16
CA THR A 117 -2.44 17.62 2.55
C THR A 117 -0.95 17.29 2.61
N SER A 118 -0.22 17.79 3.62
CA SER A 118 1.18 17.43 3.88
C SER A 118 1.34 15.92 3.95
N LEU A 119 2.55 15.42 3.73
CA LEU A 119 2.82 13.99 3.78
C LEU A 119 2.43 13.38 5.12
N GLU A 120 2.85 14.00 6.23
CA GLU A 120 2.51 13.57 7.57
C GLU A 120 0.99 13.50 7.79
N ARG A 121 0.27 14.57 7.42
CA ARG A 121 -1.19 14.60 7.53
C ARG A 121 -1.86 13.54 6.67
N THR A 122 -1.37 13.30 5.46
CA THR A 122 -1.87 12.27 4.54
C THR A 122 -1.71 10.88 5.14
N VAL A 123 -0.51 10.55 5.65
CA VAL A 123 -0.21 9.26 6.25
C VAL A 123 -1.06 9.01 7.51
N LEU A 124 -1.19 10.02 8.38
CA LEU A 124 -2.04 9.91 9.58
C LEU A 124 -3.52 9.76 9.24
N ASP A 125 -4.02 10.45 8.21
CA ASP A 125 -5.42 10.29 7.79
C ASP A 125 -5.68 8.89 7.21
N ILE A 126 -4.73 8.30 6.47
CA ILE A 126 -4.79 6.91 6.01
C ILE A 126 -4.74 5.95 7.20
N ALA A 127 -3.78 6.11 8.10
CA ALA A 127 -3.62 5.24 9.27
C ALA A 127 -4.88 5.19 10.16
N ARG A 128 -5.62 6.30 10.23
CA ARG A 128 -6.84 6.43 11.04
C ARG A 128 -8.11 5.95 10.33
N ARG A 129 -8.18 6.04 9.02
CA ARG A 129 -9.44 5.91 8.26
C ARG A 129 -9.51 4.71 7.34
N GLN A 130 -8.37 4.24 6.87
CA GLN A 130 -8.28 3.06 5.99
C GLN A 130 -8.17 1.77 6.80
N SER A 131 -8.12 0.61 6.13
CA SER A 131 -7.88 -0.66 6.80
C SER A 131 -6.51 -0.67 7.48
N PHE A 132 -6.35 -1.52 8.52
CA PHE A 132 -5.05 -1.70 9.18
C PHE A 132 -3.95 -2.10 8.21
N THR A 133 -4.27 -2.99 7.27
CA THR A 133 -3.34 -3.43 6.21
C THR A 133 -2.89 -2.27 5.33
N HIS A 134 -3.82 -1.42 4.89
CA HIS A 134 -3.48 -0.25 4.08
C HIS A 134 -2.60 0.75 4.86
N ALA A 135 -2.93 0.98 6.12
CA ALA A 135 -2.14 1.81 7.00
C ALA A 135 -0.69 1.30 7.12
N VAL A 136 -0.50 -0.01 7.34
CA VAL A 136 0.82 -0.62 7.48
C VAL A 136 1.61 -0.52 6.16
N VAL A 137 1.00 -0.81 5.01
CA VAL A 137 1.68 -0.69 3.70
C VAL A 137 2.22 0.73 3.47
N VAL A 138 1.42 1.74 3.76
CA VAL A 138 1.85 3.14 3.61
C VAL A 138 2.91 3.52 4.63
N LEU A 139 2.76 3.07 5.88
CA LEU A 139 3.73 3.34 6.95
C LEU A 139 5.08 2.67 6.71
N ASP A 140 5.10 1.39 6.32
CA ASP A 140 6.33 0.69 5.95
C ASP A 140 7.06 1.45 4.84
N HIS A 141 6.33 1.88 3.82
CA HIS A 141 6.89 2.63 2.70
C HIS A 141 7.54 3.95 3.15
N VAL A 142 6.83 4.78 3.90
CA VAL A 142 7.37 6.08 4.31
C VAL A 142 8.53 5.96 5.29
N LEU A 143 8.56 4.91 6.12
CA LEU A 143 9.68 4.62 7.01
C LEU A 143 10.88 4.06 6.23
N ARG A 144 10.66 3.16 5.26
CA ARG A 144 11.72 2.59 4.43
C ARG A 144 12.49 3.65 3.64
N PHE A 145 11.78 4.59 3.06
CA PHE A 145 12.38 5.66 2.25
C PHE A 145 12.76 6.90 3.07
N ASP A 146 12.75 6.79 4.39
CA ASP A 146 13.09 7.87 5.34
C ASP A 146 12.32 9.18 5.07
N MET A 147 11.10 9.04 4.51
CA MET A 147 10.23 10.17 4.20
C MET A 147 9.63 10.78 5.47
N LEU A 148 9.37 9.96 6.48
CA LEU A 148 8.88 10.33 7.81
C LEU A 148 9.53 9.44 8.86
N ARG A 149 9.60 9.93 10.10
CA ARG A 149 10.11 9.17 11.25
C ARG A 149 8.97 8.69 12.13
N ARG A 150 9.12 7.50 12.71
CA ARG A 150 8.12 6.87 13.58
C ARG A 150 7.74 7.77 14.77
N GLU A 151 8.74 8.37 15.40
CA GLU A 151 8.57 9.26 16.56
C GLU A 151 7.79 10.52 16.18
N GLY A 152 8.06 11.08 15.00
CA GLY A 152 7.31 12.22 14.45
C GLY A 152 5.83 11.87 14.24
N LEU A 153 5.56 10.72 13.62
CA LEU A 153 4.19 10.23 13.40
C LEU A 153 3.46 9.98 14.73
N ALA A 154 4.13 9.40 15.72
CA ALA A 154 3.54 9.17 17.04
C ALA A 154 3.21 10.50 17.73
N GLY A 155 4.14 11.46 17.75
CA GLY A 155 3.92 12.78 18.32
C GLY A 155 2.82 13.57 17.61
N ALA A 156 2.78 13.53 16.27
CA ALA A 156 1.72 14.17 15.50
C ALA A 156 0.35 13.51 15.75
N LEU A 157 0.30 12.20 15.94
CA LEU A 157 -0.92 11.49 16.29
C LEU A 157 -1.42 11.89 17.71
N GLU A 158 -0.54 12.02 18.68
CA GLU A 158 -0.85 12.50 20.04
C GLU A 158 -1.40 13.93 20.01
N ALA A 159 -0.80 14.82 19.21
CA ALA A 159 -1.24 16.20 19.03
C ALA A 159 -2.64 16.33 18.41
N LEU A 160 -3.14 15.29 17.71
CA LEU A 160 -4.52 15.24 17.22
C LEU A 160 -5.53 15.03 18.36
N GLY A 161 -5.11 14.48 19.49
CA GLY A 161 -5.96 14.18 20.64
C GLY A 161 -6.87 12.96 20.39
N ARG A 162 -7.99 12.91 21.13
CA ARG A 162 -8.95 11.78 21.07
C ARG A 162 -9.88 11.90 19.85
N VAL A 163 -9.40 11.61 18.67
CA VAL A 163 -10.23 11.56 17.46
C VAL A 163 -10.43 10.12 16.96
N ARG A 164 -11.46 9.91 16.15
CA ARG A 164 -11.79 8.58 15.62
C ARG A 164 -10.58 8.00 14.87
N GLY A 165 -10.27 6.72 15.13
CA GLY A 165 -9.23 5.97 14.47
C GLY A 165 -7.84 6.09 15.08
N CYS A 166 -7.61 6.92 16.11
CA CYS A 166 -6.27 7.08 16.70
C CYS A 166 -5.72 5.78 17.30
N ARG A 167 -6.55 4.90 17.88
CA ARG A 167 -6.09 3.60 18.40
C ARG A 167 -5.55 2.71 17.28
N GLN A 168 -6.26 2.65 16.15
CA GLN A 168 -5.80 1.91 14.96
C GLN A 168 -4.51 2.49 14.40
N ALA A 169 -4.44 3.82 14.27
CA ALA A 169 -3.24 4.49 13.78
C ALA A 169 -2.02 4.23 14.68
N ALA A 170 -2.19 4.33 16.01
CA ALA A 170 -1.13 4.01 16.97
C ALA A 170 -0.65 2.55 16.83
N ALA A 171 -1.59 1.61 16.72
CA ALA A 171 -1.26 0.20 16.51
C ALA A 171 -0.52 -0.01 15.17
N ALA A 172 -0.95 0.65 14.09
CA ALA A 172 -0.30 0.55 12.78
C ALA A 172 1.11 1.17 12.79
N ILE A 173 1.30 2.33 13.44
CA ILE A 173 2.62 2.97 13.60
C ILE A 173 3.57 2.06 14.40
N ALA A 174 3.07 1.44 15.47
CA ALA A 174 3.86 0.50 16.27
C ALA A 174 4.22 -0.78 15.48
N PHE A 175 3.31 -1.28 14.67
CA PHE A 175 3.49 -2.49 13.86
C PHE A 175 4.38 -2.26 12.64
N ALA A 176 4.42 -1.06 12.08
CA ALA A 176 5.17 -0.75 10.84
C ALA A 176 6.66 -1.11 10.95
N ASP A 177 7.26 -1.52 9.84
CA ASP A 177 8.67 -1.93 9.79
C ASP A 177 9.30 -1.49 8.45
N ALA A 178 10.34 -0.66 8.54
CA ALA A 178 11.06 -0.13 7.37
C ALA A 178 11.79 -1.21 6.56
N ARG A 179 11.96 -2.42 7.11
CA ARG A 179 12.60 -3.54 6.41
C ARG A 179 11.69 -4.21 5.36
N ALA A 180 10.36 -4.03 5.44
CA ALA A 180 9.47 -4.51 4.39
C ALA A 180 9.75 -3.75 3.08
N GLU A 181 10.10 -4.49 2.02
CA GLU A 181 10.58 -3.91 0.76
C GLU A 181 9.49 -3.69 -0.27
N SER A 182 8.35 -4.33 -0.09
CA SER A 182 7.22 -4.25 -1.02
C SER A 182 5.87 -4.21 -0.29
N PRO A 183 4.81 -3.69 -0.97
CA PRO A 183 3.44 -3.80 -0.45
C PRO A 183 3.02 -5.24 -0.15
N GLY A 184 3.49 -6.21 -0.96
CA GLY A 184 3.16 -7.62 -0.76
C GLY A 184 3.77 -8.20 0.51
N GLU A 185 4.99 -7.82 0.86
CA GLU A 185 5.60 -8.20 2.13
C GLU A 185 4.86 -7.59 3.32
N SER A 186 4.49 -6.30 3.23
CA SER A 186 3.69 -5.63 4.27
C SER A 186 2.34 -6.32 4.48
N ILE A 187 1.62 -6.65 3.41
CA ILE A 187 0.35 -7.38 3.44
C ILE A 187 0.56 -8.77 4.07
N SER A 188 1.59 -9.49 3.65
CA SER A 188 1.95 -10.82 4.17
C SER A 188 2.19 -10.79 5.68
N ARG A 189 2.94 -9.80 6.17
CA ARG A 189 3.19 -9.60 7.61
C ARG A 189 1.89 -9.37 8.39
N VAL A 190 1.02 -8.50 7.88
CA VAL A 190 -0.26 -8.23 8.52
C VAL A 190 -1.13 -9.48 8.53
N THR A 191 -1.21 -10.20 7.42
CA THR A 191 -2.02 -11.42 7.32
C THR A 191 -1.48 -12.51 8.26
N ALA A 192 -0.16 -12.71 8.32
CA ALA A 192 0.47 -13.66 9.26
C ALA A 192 0.20 -13.27 10.72
N HIS A 193 0.30 -11.99 11.07
CA HIS A 193 -0.03 -11.48 12.40
C HIS A 193 -1.50 -11.76 12.78
N LEU A 194 -2.44 -11.51 11.87
CA LEU A 194 -3.87 -11.79 12.09
C LEU A 194 -4.17 -13.28 12.24
N LEU A 195 -3.33 -14.15 11.68
CA LEU A 195 -3.40 -15.60 11.85
C LEU A 195 -2.76 -16.09 13.16
N GLY A 196 -2.19 -15.18 13.98
CA GLY A 196 -1.50 -15.54 15.21
C GLY A 196 -0.15 -16.22 14.97
N ILE A 197 0.42 -16.12 13.78
CA ILE A 197 1.75 -16.62 13.46
C ILE A 197 2.78 -15.68 14.12
N PRO A 198 3.85 -16.22 14.74
CA PRO A 198 4.91 -15.41 15.33
C PRO A 198 5.48 -14.40 14.33
N ALA A 199 5.95 -13.26 14.83
CA ALA A 199 6.58 -12.27 13.97
C ALA A 199 7.88 -12.83 13.36
N PRO A 200 8.07 -12.75 12.04
CA PRO A 200 9.31 -13.15 11.39
C PRO A 200 10.41 -12.10 11.59
N GLU A 201 11.65 -12.53 11.46
CA GLU A 201 12.74 -11.64 11.10
C GLU A 201 12.59 -11.28 9.62
N LEU A 202 12.70 -9.98 9.32
CA LEU A 202 12.61 -9.50 7.93
C LEU A 202 14.01 -9.32 7.34
N GLN A 203 14.13 -9.63 6.05
CA GLN A 203 15.33 -9.42 5.27
C GLN A 203 16.55 -10.10 5.91
N HIS A 204 16.35 -11.33 6.41
CA HIS A 204 17.41 -12.10 7.06
C HIS A 204 18.46 -12.58 6.04
N GLU A 205 19.74 -12.44 6.41
CA GLU A 205 20.86 -12.88 5.58
C GLU A 205 21.42 -14.21 6.08
N PHE A 206 21.49 -15.18 5.18
CA PHE A 206 22.12 -16.48 5.41
C PHE A 206 23.50 -16.53 4.75
N GLU A 207 24.49 -17.04 5.45
CA GLU A 207 25.77 -17.40 4.86
C GLU A 207 25.75 -18.86 4.40
N THR A 208 26.09 -19.08 3.13
CA THR A 208 26.15 -20.42 2.55
C THR A 208 27.49 -20.63 1.84
N PRO A 209 27.91 -21.88 1.55
CA PRO A 209 29.10 -22.13 0.75
C PRO A 209 29.07 -21.53 -0.66
N ARG A 210 27.86 -21.12 -1.15
CA ARG A 210 27.67 -20.49 -2.45
C ARG A 210 27.56 -18.98 -2.40
N GLY A 211 27.67 -18.39 -1.20
CA GLY A 211 27.57 -16.95 -0.98
C GLY A 211 26.50 -16.59 0.05
N ARG A 212 26.31 -15.29 0.20
CA ARG A 212 25.33 -14.71 1.11
C ARG A 212 23.99 -14.51 0.36
N PHE A 213 22.90 -15.00 0.95
CA PHE A 213 21.55 -14.87 0.42
C PHE A 213 20.64 -14.22 1.45
N ARG A 214 19.81 -13.29 1.00
CA ARG A 214 18.82 -12.59 1.82
C ARG A 214 17.43 -13.11 1.48
N THR A 215 16.60 -13.30 2.53
CA THR A 215 15.23 -13.80 2.41
C THR A 215 14.25 -12.80 3.01
N ASP A 216 13.02 -12.72 2.49
CA ASP A 216 12.02 -11.73 2.92
C ASP A 216 11.60 -11.99 4.37
N PHE A 217 11.40 -13.26 4.73
CA PHE A 217 10.90 -13.69 6.03
C PHE A 217 11.71 -14.88 6.55
N TRP A 218 12.06 -14.82 7.83
CA TRP A 218 12.67 -15.92 8.53
C TRP A 218 12.01 -16.14 9.88
N TRP A 219 11.59 -17.38 10.19
CA TRP A 219 11.08 -17.80 11.48
C TRP A 219 12.08 -18.75 12.13
N PRO A 220 13.02 -18.26 12.97
CA PRO A 220 14.12 -19.07 13.49
C PRO A 220 13.64 -20.27 14.32
N ASP A 221 12.66 -20.07 15.21
CA ASP A 221 12.13 -21.15 16.06
C ASP A 221 11.51 -22.30 15.24
N ALA A 222 10.87 -21.98 14.15
CA ALA A 222 10.31 -22.96 13.22
C ALA A 222 11.31 -23.45 12.18
N GLY A 223 12.41 -22.73 11.96
CA GLY A 223 13.35 -23.01 10.88
C GLY A 223 12.74 -22.82 9.51
N VAL A 224 11.83 -21.86 9.34
CA VAL A 224 11.09 -21.69 8.10
C VAL A 224 11.49 -20.39 7.42
N ILE A 225 11.87 -20.49 6.15
CA ILE A 225 12.05 -19.35 5.24
C ILE A 225 10.73 -19.09 4.54
N GLY A 226 10.38 -17.78 4.41
CA GLY A 226 9.27 -17.31 3.62
C GLY A 226 9.70 -16.31 2.57
N GLU A 227 9.12 -16.39 1.37
CA GLU A 227 9.39 -15.46 0.28
C GLU A 227 8.09 -15.00 -0.38
N PHE A 228 7.96 -13.70 -0.55
CA PHE A 228 6.88 -13.11 -1.31
C PHE A 228 7.28 -13.00 -2.78
N ASP A 229 6.60 -13.77 -3.64
CA ASP A 229 6.83 -13.74 -5.09
C ASP A 229 5.98 -12.65 -5.74
N GLY A 230 6.56 -11.48 -5.90
CA GLY A 230 5.99 -10.38 -6.69
C GLY A 230 6.19 -10.65 -8.16
N ARG A 231 5.31 -11.46 -8.81
CA ARG A 231 5.26 -11.71 -10.26
C ARG A 231 6.60 -11.47 -10.99
N LEU A 232 7.56 -12.33 -10.77
CA LEU A 232 8.74 -12.36 -11.61
C LEU A 232 8.29 -12.84 -13.00
N LYS A 233 8.48 -11.98 -14.00
CA LYS A 233 8.51 -12.42 -15.38
C LYS A 233 9.78 -13.25 -15.54
N TYR A 234 9.65 -14.58 -15.39
CA TYR A 234 10.72 -15.54 -15.68
C TYR A 234 10.90 -15.65 -17.21
N GLU A 235 11.39 -14.60 -17.83
CA GLU A 235 11.71 -14.60 -19.26
C GLU A 235 13.16 -15.06 -19.50
N ASP A 236 14.02 -15.09 -18.46
CA ASP A 236 15.41 -15.52 -18.58
C ASP A 236 15.63 -16.90 -17.92
N PRO A 237 16.00 -17.94 -18.70
CA PRO A 237 16.36 -19.27 -18.18
C PRO A 237 17.53 -19.26 -17.19
N ARG A 238 18.45 -18.27 -17.29
CA ARG A 238 19.57 -18.12 -16.34
C ARG A 238 19.08 -17.66 -14.98
N ALA A 239 18.15 -16.70 -14.93
CA ALA A 239 17.55 -16.24 -13.68
C ALA A 239 16.83 -17.37 -12.94
N LEU A 240 16.13 -18.26 -13.66
CA LEU A 240 15.51 -19.47 -13.09
C LEU A 240 16.55 -20.44 -12.50
N TRP A 241 17.67 -20.61 -13.19
CA TRP A 241 18.75 -21.49 -12.72
C TRP A 241 19.43 -20.92 -11.47
N ASP A 242 19.69 -19.63 -11.45
CA ASP A 242 20.31 -18.95 -10.31
C ASP A 242 19.38 -18.98 -9.08
N GLU A 243 18.08 -18.76 -9.27
CA GLU A 243 17.08 -18.86 -8.20
C GLU A 243 16.99 -20.28 -7.63
N LYS A 244 16.98 -21.31 -8.48
CA LYS A 244 17.00 -22.69 -8.02
C LYS A 244 18.26 -23.03 -7.23
N ASN A 245 19.42 -22.57 -7.70
CA ASN A 245 20.69 -22.76 -7.00
C ASN A 245 20.72 -22.06 -5.64
N ARG A 246 20.11 -20.87 -5.55
CA ARG A 246 19.94 -20.11 -4.31
C ARG A 246 19.06 -20.87 -3.34
N GLU A 247 17.87 -21.33 -3.77
CA GLU A 247 16.96 -22.11 -2.94
C GLU A 247 17.62 -23.42 -2.46
N ASP A 248 18.30 -24.15 -3.35
CA ASP A 248 19.04 -25.37 -2.99
C ASP A 248 20.13 -25.11 -1.96
N ALA A 249 20.81 -23.97 -2.02
CA ALA A 249 21.84 -23.61 -1.05
C ALA A 249 21.22 -23.31 0.33
N LEU A 250 20.12 -22.58 0.37
CA LEU A 250 19.38 -22.29 1.59
C LEU A 250 18.80 -23.54 2.25
N ARG A 251 18.20 -24.44 1.47
CA ARG A 251 17.62 -25.72 1.97
C ARG A 251 18.64 -26.68 2.56
N ARG A 252 19.93 -26.51 2.26
CA ARG A 252 21.03 -27.35 2.82
C ARG A 252 21.52 -26.88 4.18
N LEU A 253 21.09 -25.69 4.62
CA LEU A 253 21.44 -25.18 5.94
C LEU A 253 20.72 -25.99 7.02
N PRO A 254 21.42 -26.45 8.08
CA PRO A 254 20.85 -27.33 9.10
C PRO A 254 19.72 -26.67 9.90
N GLU A 255 19.72 -25.34 9.99
CA GLU A 255 18.67 -24.54 10.64
C GLU A 255 17.40 -24.41 9.79
N VAL A 256 17.48 -24.61 8.46
CA VAL A 256 16.34 -24.47 7.53
C VAL A 256 15.60 -25.79 7.44
N ARG A 257 14.37 -25.83 7.96
CA ARG A 257 13.48 -26.99 8.00
C ARG A 257 12.32 -26.89 7.02
N GLY A 258 11.94 -25.66 6.63
CA GLY A 258 10.83 -25.40 5.74
C GLY A 258 11.08 -24.18 4.85
N PHE A 259 10.39 -24.16 3.71
CA PHE A 259 10.45 -23.07 2.75
C PHE A 259 9.04 -22.80 2.20
N ALA A 260 8.54 -21.59 2.35
CA ALA A 260 7.24 -21.17 1.88
C ALA A 260 7.40 -20.06 0.83
N ARG A 261 6.65 -20.15 -0.25
CA ARG A 261 6.59 -19.10 -1.27
C ARG A 261 5.14 -18.82 -1.61
N TRP A 262 4.80 -17.54 -1.73
CA TRP A 262 3.44 -17.13 -2.03
C TRP A 262 3.40 -15.84 -2.84
N THR A 263 2.29 -15.63 -3.52
CA THR A 263 2.02 -14.45 -4.35
C THR A 263 1.07 -13.48 -3.63
N MET A 264 0.76 -12.37 -4.29
CA MET A 264 -0.22 -11.39 -3.79
C MET A 264 -1.59 -12.04 -3.51
N ARG A 265 -1.99 -13.05 -4.27
CA ARG A 265 -3.27 -13.72 -4.09
C ARG A 265 -3.33 -14.43 -2.73
N GLU A 266 -2.29 -15.17 -2.39
CA GLU A 266 -2.21 -15.85 -1.10
C GLU A 266 -1.99 -14.84 0.03
N ALA A 267 -1.14 -13.84 -0.15
CA ALA A 267 -0.90 -12.80 0.85
C ALA A 267 -2.18 -12.06 1.28
N ALA A 268 -3.09 -11.82 0.33
CA ALA A 268 -4.36 -11.13 0.59
C ALA A 268 -5.47 -12.05 1.13
N ASP A 269 -5.32 -13.37 1.05
CA ASP A 269 -6.28 -14.36 1.56
C ASP A 269 -5.71 -15.11 2.77
N ALA A 270 -6.27 -14.83 3.94
CA ALA A 270 -5.80 -15.40 5.19
C ALA A 270 -5.84 -16.95 5.21
N ARG A 271 -6.82 -17.57 4.53
CA ARG A 271 -6.91 -19.05 4.46
C ARG A 271 -5.85 -19.62 3.54
N ALA A 272 -5.64 -18.98 2.40
CA ALA A 272 -4.63 -19.39 1.44
C ALA A 272 -3.22 -19.25 2.04
N LEU A 273 -2.91 -18.11 2.67
CA LEU A 273 -1.62 -17.91 3.32
C LEU A 273 -1.41 -18.89 4.48
N ALA A 274 -2.45 -19.13 5.31
CA ALA A 274 -2.40 -20.12 6.38
C ALA A 274 -2.05 -21.50 5.87
N ALA A 275 -2.64 -21.94 4.76
CA ALA A 275 -2.34 -23.24 4.16
C ALA A 275 -0.89 -23.34 3.69
N VAL A 276 -0.37 -22.30 3.03
CA VAL A 276 1.02 -22.24 2.57
C VAL A 276 1.99 -22.29 3.74
N LEU A 277 1.79 -21.44 4.77
CA LEU A 277 2.69 -21.37 5.91
C LEU A 277 2.62 -22.61 6.78
N SER A 278 1.43 -23.19 6.98
CA SER A 278 1.26 -24.45 7.70
C SER A 278 1.95 -25.62 7.01
N SER A 279 1.87 -25.70 5.67
CA SER A 279 2.56 -26.77 4.91
C SER A 279 4.08 -26.67 5.00
N ALA A 280 4.61 -25.49 5.29
CA ALA A 280 6.04 -25.25 5.52
C ALA A 280 6.47 -25.53 6.97
N GLY A 281 5.54 -25.81 7.89
CA GLY A 281 5.83 -26.16 9.28
C GLY A 281 5.56 -25.04 10.30
N LEU A 282 4.96 -23.91 9.90
CA LEU A 282 4.59 -22.87 10.84
C LEU A 282 3.29 -23.21 11.59
N PRO A 283 3.22 -23.01 12.92
CA PRO A 283 2.01 -23.21 13.68
C PRO A 283 0.99 -22.11 13.34
N VAL A 284 -0.09 -22.46 12.67
CA VAL A 284 -1.23 -21.56 12.52
C VAL A 284 -2.12 -21.76 13.74
N LEU A 285 -2.01 -20.85 14.71
CA LEU A 285 -2.95 -20.79 15.81
C LEU A 285 -4.30 -20.39 15.22
N ARG A 286 -5.37 -21.12 15.56
CA ARG A 286 -6.72 -20.85 15.07
C ARG A 286 -6.97 -19.34 15.04
N ALA A 287 -7.16 -18.80 13.83
CA ALA A 287 -7.55 -17.41 13.67
C ALA A 287 -8.74 -17.12 14.60
N ALA A 288 -8.56 -16.17 15.51
CA ALA A 288 -9.72 -15.58 16.17
C ALA A 288 -10.66 -15.10 15.04
N PRO A 289 -11.97 -15.37 15.11
CA PRO A 289 -12.87 -14.97 14.03
C PRO A 289 -12.67 -13.48 13.81
N ILE A 290 -12.20 -13.11 12.64
CA ILE A 290 -12.15 -11.73 12.19
C ILE A 290 -13.61 -11.28 12.28
N SER A 291 -13.96 -10.53 13.32
CA SER A 291 -15.28 -9.94 13.38
C SER A 291 -15.36 -9.01 12.19
N ALA A 292 -16.00 -9.49 11.15
CA ALA A 292 -16.39 -8.71 10.00
C ALA A 292 -17.29 -7.59 10.55
N ARG A 293 -16.70 -6.44 10.85
CA ARG A 293 -17.49 -5.23 11.08
C ARG A 293 -18.20 -4.98 9.76
N ARG A 294 -19.50 -5.32 9.76
CA ARG A 294 -20.43 -4.95 8.70
C ARG A 294 -20.14 -3.53 8.29
N GLN A 295 -19.84 -3.34 7.01
CA GLN A 295 -19.91 -2.01 6.43
C GLN A 295 -21.32 -1.48 6.71
N PRO A 296 -21.50 -0.27 7.19
CA PRO A 296 -22.84 0.29 7.31
C PRO A 296 -23.38 0.51 5.92
N GLY A 297 -24.49 -0.18 5.62
CA GLY A 297 -25.57 0.02 4.71
C GLY A 297 -25.29 0.60 3.33
N SER A 298 -25.60 -0.21 2.35
CA SER A 298 -26.12 0.18 1.02
C SER A 298 -27.12 1.32 1.09
#